data_c5be446a40cee0a94bcc1e779c5b1d9f
#
_entry.id   c5be446a40cee0a94bcc1e779c5b1d9f
#
_cell.length_a   1.000
_cell.length_b   1.000
_cell.length_c   1.000
_cell.angle_alpha   90.00
_cell.angle_beta   90.00
_cell.angle_gamma   90.00
#
_symmetry.space_group_name_H-M   'P 1'
#
loop_
_entity.id
_entity.type
_entity.pdbx_description
1 polymer ?
#
loop_
_entity_poly.entity_id
_entity_poly.type
_entity_poly.pdbx_seq_one_letter_code
_entity_poly.pdbx_strand_id
1 'polypeptide(L)'
;MIDTIVLTLPMHHFKILNSALFQPDARWLYSAPYIPQVNWVCKCVQNATKEDERCHIYKPRLTFIRRWDGQKGVITLKVEFSIPKLIFWNNFDELSDDDFMHVVKTLNEKLISMGIEVIKGKLEQSIVSTIHYWKNIVLNDFTTVSRVLSLIAKTNISERFDTGQTDYQNGWELFRLHTKSFQIV
;
A
#
# COMPACT_ATOMS: atom_id res chain seq x y z
N MET A 1 -1.89 -6.28 14.21
CA MET A 1 -2.92 -5.70 13.33
C MET A 1 -2.39 -5.58 11.91
N ILE A 2 -3.23 -5.78 10.91
CA ILE A 2 -2.91 -5.50 9.50
C ILE A 2 -3.22 -4.04 9.25
N ASP A 3 -2.24 -3.27 8.76
CA ASP A 3 -2.44 -1.86 8.40
C ASP A 3 -2.71 -1.72 6.91
N THR A 4 -1.73 -2.05 6.11
CA THR A 4 -1.81 -1.82 4.66
C THR A 4 -1.73 -3.14 3.92
N ILE A 5 -2.62 -3.29 2.94
CA ILE A 5 -2.63 -4.42 2.01
C ILE A 5 -2.43 -3.90 0.59
N VAL A 6 -1.66 -4.66 -0.20
CA VAL A 6 -1.56 -4.47 -1.64
C VAL A 6 -2.15 -5.69 -2.33
N LEU A 7 -3.28 -5.50 -2.99
CA LEU A 7 -3.90 -6.51 -3.85
C LEU A 7 -3.42 -6.36 -5.28
N THR A 8 -3.31 -7.49 -5.99
CA THR A 8 -3.00 -7.51 -7.43
C THR A 8 -4.11 -8.25 -8.17
N LEU A 9 -4.76 -7.53 -9.09
CA LEU A 9 -5.84 -8.04 -9.92
C LEU A 9 -5.37 -8.13 -11.39
N PRO A 10 -5.50 -9.27 -12.05
CA PRO A 10 -5.29 -9.39 -13.49
C PRO A 10 -6.44 -8.72 -14.25
N MET A 11 -6.21 -8.33 -15.51
CA MET A 11 -7.16 -7.55 -16.31
C MET A 11 -8.54 -8.20 -16.45
N HIS A 12 -8.62 -9.52 -16.46
CA HIS A 12 -9.89 -10.23 -16.59
C HIS A 12 -10.74 -10.22 -15.30
N HIS A 13 -10.22 -9.62 -14.20
CA HIS A 13 -10.95 -9.46 -12.93
C HIS A 13 -11.60 -8.08 -12.76
N PHE A 14 -11.29 -7.11 -13.62
CA PHE A 14 -11.81 -5.76 -13.49
C PHE A 14 -12.05 -5.09 -14.86
N LYS A 15 -12.86 -4.02 -14.84
CA LYS A 15 -13.07 -3.12 -15.97
C LYS A 15 -12.71 -1.69 -15.57
N ILE A 16 -12.11 -0.95 -16.47
CA ILE A 16 -11.85 0.47 -16.29
C ILE A 16 -13.05 1.22 -16.86
N LEU A 17 -13.80 1.90 -15.99
CA LEU A 17 -14.94 2.71 -16.36
C LEU A 17 -14.50 4.10 -16.81
N ASN A 18 -13.43 4.63 -16.21
CA ASN A 18 -12.90 5.94 -16.56
C ASN A 18 -11.36 5.94 -16.51
N SER A 19 -10.75 5.85 -17.69
CA SER A 19 -9.29 5.84 -17.82
C SER A 19 -8.66 7.23 -17.63
N ALA A 20 -9.42 8.33 -17.78
CA ALA A 20 -8.91 9.68 -17.62
C ALA A 20 -8.51 10.02 -16.17
N LEU A 21 -8.99 9.24 -15.20
CA LEU A 21 -8.62 9.39 -13.79
C LEU A 21 -7.21 8.89 -13.46
N PHE A 22 -6.57 8.16 -14.38
CA PHE A 22 -5.24 7.64 -14.20
C PHE A 22 -4.20 8.54 -14.84
N GLN A 23 -3.21 8.96 -14.06
CA GLN A 23 -2.10 9.76 -14.55
C GLN A 23 -0.86 8.90 -14.78
N PRO A 24 -0.07 9.15 -15.83
CA PRO A 24 1.20 8.48 -16.02
C PRO A 24 2.12 8.70 -14.83
N ASP A 25 2.75 7.64 -14.33
CA ASP A 25 3.82 7.77 -13.32
C ASP A 25 5.08 8.31 -14.02
N ALA A 26 5.46 9.55 -13.71
CA ALA A 26 6.58 10.25 -14.34
C ALA A 26 7.89 9.45 -14.30
N ARG A 27 8.08 8.60 -13.28
CA ARG A 27 9.25 7.73 -13.15
C ARG A 27 9.32 6.63 -14.21
N TRP A 28 8.22 6.35 -14.89
CA TRP A 28 8.07 5.28 -15.87
C TRP A 28 7.70 5.76 -17.27
N LEU A 29 7.67 7.08 -17.49
CA LEU A 29 7.40 7.70 -18.80
C LEU A 29 8.52 7.42 -19.83
N TYR A 30 9.70 7.02 -19.37
CA TYR A 30 10.85 6.70 -20.22
C TYR A 30 10.96 5.23 -20.64
N SER A 31 9.97 4.41 -20.31
CA SER A 31 9.91 3.11 -20.97
C SER A 31 9.72 3.37 -22.47
N ALA A 32 10.70 2.90 -23.25
CA ALA A 32 10.85 3.15 -24.67
C ALA A 32 9.53 3.07 -25.46
N PRO A 33 9.39 3.83 -26.55
CA PRO A 33 8.25 3.69 -27.44
C PRO A 33 8.10 2.22 -27.80
N TYR A 34 6.86 1.75 -27.95
CA TYR A 34 6.52 0.38 -28.29
C TYR A 34 7.42 -0.16 -29.38
N ILE A 35 8.39 -0.97 -28.99
CA ILE A 35 9.20 -1.77 -29.89
C ILE A 35 8.78 -3.22 -29.63
N PRO A 36 8.13 -3.92 -30.59
CA PRO A 36 7.48 -5.21 -30.35
C PRO A 36 8.40 -6.30 -29.79
N GLN A 37 9.69 -6.14 -29.92
CA GLN A 37 10.71 -7.14 -29.54
C GLN A 37 11.43 -6.79 -28.23
N VAL A 38 11.09 -5.69 -27.59
CA VAL A 38 11.76 -5.23 -26.35
C VAL A 38 10.78 -5.25 -25.18
N ASN A 39 11.23 -5.78 -24.07
CA ASN A 39 10.47 -5.75 -22.82
C ASN A 39 10.23 -4.30 -22.35
N TRP A 40 9.00 -3.94 -22.06
CA TRP A 40 8.68 -2.61 -21.53
C TRP A 40 7.60 -2.67 -20.44
N VAL A 41 7.61 -1.68 -19.58
CA VAL A 41 6.64 -1.50 -18.52
C VAL A 41 6.13 -0.06 -18.54
N CYS A 42 4.82 0.11 -18.56
CA CYS A 42 4.16 1.40 -18.37
C CYS A 42 3.33 1.35 -17.09
N LYS A 43 3.37 2.43 -16.31
CA LYS A 43 2.57 2.57 -15.10
C LYS A 43 1.75 3.87 -15.14
N CYS A 44 0.48 3.75 -14.80
CA CYS A 44 -0.39 4.88 -14.53
C CYS A 44 -0.90 4.75 -13.09
N VAL A 45 -0.99 5.87 -12.40
CA VAL A 45 -1.39 5.90 -10.98
C VAL A 45 -2.60 6.79 -10.78
N GLN A 46 -3.39 6.45 -9.76
CA GLN A 46 -4.43 7.29 -9.21
C GLN A 46 -4.28 7.30 -7.70
N ASN A 47 -4.11 8.48 -7.13
CA ASN A 47 -3.97 8.71 -5.69
C ASN A 47 -5.09 9.63 -5.20
N ALA A 48 -5.23 9.76 -3.89
CA ALA A 48 -5.99 10.84 -3.30
C ALA A 48 -5.44 12.20 -3.78
N THR A 49 -6.34 13.12 -4.07
CA THR A 49 -5.98 14.50 -4.41
C THR A 49 -5.82 15.33 -3.13
N LYS A 50 -5.18 16.50 -3.25
CA LYS A 50 -5.10 17.46 -2.12
C LYS A 50 -6.47 17.89 -1.60
N GLU A 51 -7.48 17.90 -2.47
CA GLU A 51 -8.85 18.20 -2.10
C GLU A 51 -9.50 17.07 -1.34
N ASP A 52 -9.27 15.82 -1.77
CA ASP A 52 -9.69 14.63 -1.00
C ASP A 52 -9.11 14.65 0.41
N GLU A 53 -7.83 14.97 0.55
CA GLU A 53 -7.15 15.07 1.85
C GLU A 53 -7.75 16.19 2.73
N ARG A 54 -8.05 17.36 2.15
CA ARG A 54 -8.73 18.46 2.88
C ARG A 54 -10.13 18.09 3.32
N CYS A 55 -10.84 17.31 2.52
CA CYS A 55 -12.18 16.82 2.84
C CYS A 55 -12.18 15.56 3.69
N HIS A 56 -11.01 15.09 4.14
CA HIS A 56 -10.84 13.83 4.89
C HIS A 56 -11.42 12.62 4.15
N ILE A 57 -11.37 12.61 2.80
CA ILE A 57 -11.85 11.50 1.99
C ILE A 57 -10.70 10.53 1.76
N TYR A 58 -10.79 9.35 2.35
CA TYR A 58 -9.83 8.30 2.10
C TYR A 58 -10.06 7.65 0.72
N LYS A 59 -8.98 7.51 -0.07
CA LYS A 59 -8.96 6.77 -1.33
C LYS A 59 -7.79 5.78 -1.35
N PRO A 60 -8.00 4.53 -1.75
CA PRO A 60 -6.91 3.61 -2.07
C PRO A 60 -5.98 4.19 -3.12
N ARG A 61 -4.73 3.79 -3.09
CA ARG A 61 -3.80 4.06 -4.20
C ARG A 61 -3.96 2.98 -5.25
N LEU A 62 -4.25 3.39 -6.48
CA LEU A 62 -4.36 2.49 -7.61
C LEU A 62 -3.13 2.64 -8.50
N THR A 63 -2.54 1.52 -8.90
CA THR A 63 -1.45 1.49 -9.89
C THR A 63 -1.81 0.50 -11.00
N PHE A 64 -2.09 1.05 -12.16
CA PHE A 64 -2.32 0.29 -13.37
C PHE A 64 -0.98 0.01 -14.04
N ILE A 65 -0.66 -1.26 -14.26
CA ILE A 65 0.62 -1.70 -14.82
C ILE A 65 0.35 -2.45 -16.11
N ARG A 66 0.96 -1.98 -17.18
CA ARG A 66 1.00 -2.66 -18.46
C ARG A 66 2.42 -3.10 -18.75
N ARG A 67 2.61 -4.38 -18.95
CA ARG A 67 3.91 -4.99 -19.28
C ARG A 67 3.85 -5.66 -20.64
N TRP A 68 4.96 -5.63 -21.31
CA TRP A 68 5.20 -6.39 -22.55
C TRP A 68 6.49 -7.18 -22.37
N ASP A 69 6.46 -8.48 -22.63
CA ASP A 69 7.61 -9.39 -22.47
C ASP A 69 8.25 -9.80 -23.82
N GLY A 70 7.94 -9.06 -24.90
CA GLY A 70 8.35 -9.38 -26.26
C GLY A 70 7.38 -10.29 -27.02
N GLN A 71 6.48 -10.99 -26.32
CA GLN A 71 5.52 -11.92 -26.90
C GLN A 71 4.08 -11.57 -26.57
N LYS A 72 3.79 -11.22 -25.31
CA LYS A 72 2.45 -10.89 -24.89
C LYS A 72 2.40 -9.70 -23.93
N GLY A 73 1.28 -8.96 -24.00
CA GLY A 73 0.97 -7.90 -23.04
C GLY A 73 0.24 -8.47 -21.83
N VAL A 74 0.70 -8.07 -20.65
CA VAL A 74 0.02 -8.37 -19.38
C VAL A 74 -0.39 -7.06 -18.73
N ILE A 75 -1.64 -6.99 -18.32
CA ILE A 75 -2.22 -5.84 -17.64
C ILE A 75 -2.64 -6.27 -16.24
N THR A 76 -2.19 -5.51 -15.24
CA THR A 76 -2.54 -5.74 -13.83
C THR A 76 -2.90 -4.42 -13.16
N LEU A 77 -3.81 -4.49 -12.22
CA LEU A 77 -4.15 -3.40 -11.29
C LEU A 77 -3.63 -3.77 -9.91
N LYS A 78 -2.82 -2.89 -9.33
CA LYS A 78 -2.47 -2.94 -7.90
C LYS A 78 -3.37 -1.97 -7.14
N VAL A 79 -3.94 -2.46 -6.06
CA VAL A 79 -4.78 -1.70 -5.13
C VAL A 79 -4.08 -1.72 -3.78
N GLU A 80 -3.55 -0.58 -3.37
CA GLU A 80 -2.88 -0.39 -2.08
C GLU A 80 -3.79 0.41 -1.16
N PHE A 81 -4.12 -0.11 0.01
CA PHE A 81 -5.02 0.55 0.96
C PHE A 81 -4.70 0.19 2.41
N SER A 82 -4.93 1.17 3.28
CA SER A 82 -4.92 0.96 4.73
C SER A 82 -6.31 0.51 5.16
N ILE A 83 -6.40 -0.64 5.80
CA ILE A 83 -7.68 -1.19 6.24
C ILE A 83 -8.30 -0.32 7.33
N PRO A 84 -7.57 0.10 8.39
CA PRO A 84 -8.15 0.97 9.42
C PRO A 84 -8.68 2.30 8.85
N LYS A 85 -7.92 2.93 7.93
CA LYS A 85 -8.38 4.17 7.28
C LYS A 85 -9.61 3.95 6.41
N LEU A 86 -9.72 2.80 5.76
CA LEU A 86 -10.85 2.48 4.89
C LEU A 86 -12.16 2.36 5.69
N ILE A 87 -12.09 1.79 6.91
CA ILE A 87 -13.26 1.47 7.72
C ILE A 87 -13.51 2.52 8.81
N PHE A 88 -12.48 2.88 9.58
CA PHE A 88 -12.59 3.71 10.78
C PHE A 88 -12.09 5.15 10.59
N TRP A 89 -11.51 5.48 9.41
CA TRP A 89 -10.94 6.80 9.11
C TRP A 89 -9.76 7.19 9.99
N ASN A 90 -9.16 6.23 10.70
CA ASN A 90 -8.02 6.43 11.58
C ASN A 90 -7.05 5.23 11.50
N ASN A 91 -5.94 5.30 12.25
CA ASN A 91 -4.93 4.24 12.30
C ASN A 91 -4.87 3.53 13.66
N PHE A 92 -5.86 3.73 14.52
CA PHE A 92 -5.80 3.27 15.92
C PHE A 92 -6.70 2.07 16.17
N ASP A 93 -7.85 2.03 15.50
CA ASP A 93 -8.82 0.97 15.69
C ASP A 93 -8.39 -0.33 15.03
N GLU A 94 -8.60 -1.43 15.74
CA GLU A 94 -8.25 -2.76 15.27
C GLU A 94 -9.50 -3.45 14.70
N LEU A 95 -9.33 -4.13 13.57
CA LEU A 95 -10.38 -4.93 12.97
C LEU A 95 -10.59 -6.23 13.72
N SER A 96 -11.83 -6.67 13.75
CA SER A 96 -12.22 -8.03 14.11
C SER A 96 -12.33 -8.92 12.86
N ASP A 97 -12.40 -10.23 13.08
CA ASP A 97 -12.57 -11.19 11.97
C ASP A 97 -13.93 -11.00 11.25
N ASP A 98 -14.92 -10.46 11.94
CA ASP A 98 -16.26 -10.19 11.40
C ASP A 98 -16.28 -9.02 10.41
N ASP A 99 -15.27 -8.16 10.42
CA ASP A 99 -15.20 -6.96 9.57
C ASP A 99 -14.81 -7.28 8.12
N PHE A 100 -14.37 -8.50 7.81
CA PHE A 100 -13.85 -8.85 6.49
C PHE A 100 -14.81 -8.50 5.35
N MET A 101 -16.08 -8.90 5.45
CA MET A 101 -17.06 -8.61 4.42
C MET A 101 -17.36 -7.12 4.30
N HIS A 102 -17.28 -6.38 5.40
CA HIS A 102 -17.43 -4.92 5.40
C HIS A 102 -16.26 -4.25 4.67
N VAL A 103 -15.03 -4.71 4.91
CA VAL A 103 -13.83 -4.25 4.18
C VAL A 103 -13.98 -4.46 2.67
N VAL A 104 -14.37 -5.67 2.26
CA VAL A 104 -14.56 -6.01 0.83
C VAL A 104 -15.61 -5.13 0.18
N LYS A 105 -16.75 -4.94 0.83
CA LYS A 105 -17.85 -4.09 0.34
C LYS A 105 -17.40 -2.62 0.21
N THR A 106 -16.82 -2.06 1.26
CA THR A 106 -16.37 -0.67 1.29
C THR A 106 -15.28 -0.42 0.26
N LEU A 107 -14.32 -1.36 0.12
CA LEU A 107 -13.28 -1.26 -0.90
C LEU A 107 -13.89 -1.28 -2.30
N ASN A 108 -14.86 -2.17 -2.58
CA ASN A 108 -15.50 -2.23 -3.88
C ASN A 108 -16.25 -0.93 -4.22
N GLU A 109 -16.96 -0.34 -3.27
CA GLU A 109 -17.64 0.96 -3.44
C GLU A 109 -16.62 2.08 -3.76
N LYS A 110 -15.48 2.10 -3.06
CA LYS A 110 -14.39 3.06 -3.34
C LYS A 110 -13.80 2.85 -4.73
N LEU A 111 -13.56 1.61 -5.15
CA LEU A 111 -13.03 1.31 -6.49
C LEU A 111 -13.99 1.78 -7.59
N ILE A 112 -15.30 1.57 -7.44
CA ILE A 112 -16.32 2.07 -8.37
C ILE A 112 -16.26 3.60 -8.45
N SER A 113 -16.19 4.31 -7.32
CA SER A 113 -16.07 5.77 -7.29
C SER A 113 -14.79 6.29 -7.95
N MET A 114 -13.75 5.45 -7.98
CA MET A 114 -12.46 5.73 -8.64
C MET A 114 -12.42 5.24 -10.11
N GLY A 115 -13.55 4.83 -10.68
CA GLY A 115 -13.66 4.42 -12.08
C GLY A 115 -13.20 3.01 -12.38
N ILE A 116 -13.18 2.13 -11.38
CA ILE A 116 -12.84 0.71 -11.51
C ILE A 116 -14.03 -0.14 -11.06
N GLU A 117 -14.50 -1.02 -11.93
CA GLU A 117 -15.49 -2.05 -11.60
C GLU A 117 -14.79 -3.40 -11.48
N VAL A 118 -14.80 -3.99 -10.29
CA VAL A 118 -14.29 -5.35 -10.08
C VAL A 118 -15.41 -6.35 -10.30
N ILE A 119 -15.13 -7.42 -11.03
CA ILE A 119 -16.09 -8.49 -11.28
C ILE A 119 -16.45 -9.16 -9.94
N LYS A 120 -17.74 -9.42 -9.73
CA LYS A 120 -18.29 -10.02 -8.50
C LYS A 120 -17.49 -11.27 -8.08
N GLY A 121 -17.10 -11.33 -6.80
CA GLY A 121 -16.34 -12.42 -6.21
C GLY A 121 -14.85 -12.44 -6.60
N LYS A 122 -14.36 -11.48 -7.40
CA LYS A 122 -12.93 -11.44 -7.80
C LYS A 122 -12.08 -10.59 -6.88
N LEU A 123 -12.68 -9.73 -6.09
CA LEU A 123 -11.96 -8.96 -5.08
C LEU A 123 -11.49 -9.86 -3.93
N GLU A 124 -12.35 -10.75 -3.46
CA GLU A 124 -12.05 -11.73 -2.39
C GLU A 124 -11.03 -12.79 -2.83
N GLN A 125 -10.95 -13.04 -4.14
CA GLN A 125 -10.01 -13.98 -4.76
C GLN A 125 -8.73 -13.31 -5.24
N SER A 126 -8.53 -12.01 -4.94
CA SER A 126 -7.35 -11.29 -5.40
C SER A 126 -6.07 -11.79 -4.73
N ILE A 127 -4.96 -11.68 -5.46
CA ILE A 127 -3.66 -12.03 -4.92
C ILE A 127 -3.20 -10.92 -3.97
N VAL A 128 -2.96 -11.26 -2.73
CA VAL A 128 -2.30 -10.37 -1.77
C VAL A 128 -0.80 -10.37 -2.08
N SER A 129 -0.30 -9.26 -2.59
CA SER A 129 1.11 -9.14 -2.97
C SER A 129 1.99 -8.55 -1.88
N THR A 130 1.39 -7.82 -0.95
CA THR A 130 2.12 -7.23 0.20
C THR A 130 1.15 -7.03 1.35
N ILE A 131 1.61 -7.28 2.56
CA ILE A 131 0.90 -6.98 3.81
C ILE A 131 1.87 -6.24 4.72
N HIS A 132 1.44 -5.10 5.25
CA HIS A 132 2.14 -4.40 6.31
C HIS A 132 1.42 -4.67 7.64
N TYR A 133 2.18 -5.14 8.62
CA TYR A 133 1.71 -5.35 9.98
C TYR A 133 2.26 -4.25 10.88
N TRP A 134 1.45 -3.80 11.80
CA TRP A 134 1.87 -2.92 12.87
C TRP A 134 1.05 -3.17 14.13
N LYS A 135 1.51 -2.64 15.24
CA LYS A 135 0.82 -2.73 16.52
C LYS A 135 1.00 -1.44 17.30
N ASN A 136 -0.09 -0.88 17.77
CA ASN A 136 -0.05 0.19 18.77
C ASN A 136 0.33 -0.40 20.11
N ILE A 137 1.29 0.23 20.77
CA ILE A 137 1.68 -0.10 22.14
C ILE A 137 1.34 1.09 23.01
N VAL A 138 0.40 0.89 23.93
CA VAL A 138 0.05 1.91 24.92
C VAL A 138 1.17 1.96 25.96
N LEU A 139 1.78 3.13 26.13
CA LEU A 139 2.80 3.35 27.15
C LEU A 139 2.11 3.76 28.46
N ASN A 140 2.41 3.02 29.53
CA ASN A 140 1.96 3.31 30.88
C ASN A 140 3.00 4.15 31.63
N ASP A 141 2.67 4.64 32.80
CA ASP A 141 3.59 5.23 33.78
C ASP A 141 4.36 6.48 33.31
N PHE A 142 3.68 7.39 32.59
CA PHE A 142 4.28 8.64 32.10
C PHE A 142 5.54 8.44 31.24
N THR A 143 5.75 7.25 30.71
CA THR A 143 6.84 6.96 29.80
C THR A 143 6.60 7.64 28.45
N THR A 144 7.58 8.38 27.96
CA THR A 144 7.51 9.02 26.63
C THR A 144 8.02 8.10 25.53
N VAL A 145 7.51 8.30 24.31
CA VAL A 145 7.99 7.57 23.11
C VAL A 145 9.49 7.70 22.95
N SER A 146 10.05 8.91 23.09
CA SER A 146 11.48 9.17 22.98
C SER A 146 12.32 8.36 23.96
N ARG A 147 11.82 8.17 25.20
CA ARG A 147 12.51 7.35 26.20
C ARG A 147 12.51 5.88 25.83
N VAL A 148 11.38 5.36 25.34
CA VAL A 148 11.30 3.97 24.86
C VAL A 148 12.25 3.75 23.68
N LEU A 149 12.23 4.63 22.69
CA LEU A 149 13.11 4.53 21.52
C LEU A 149 14.60 4.62 21.93
N SER A 150 14.96 5.49 22.90
CA SER A 150 16.32 5.57 23.43
C SER A 150 16.76 4.26 24.11
N LEU A 151 15.84 3.58 24.80
CA LEU A 151 16.12 2.29 25.42
C LEU A 151 16.29 1.19 24.36
N ILE A 152 15.41 1.16 23.37
CA ILE A 152 15.51 0.20 22.25
C ILE A 152 16.83 0.38 21.51
N ALA A 153 17.24 1.63 21.26
CA ALA A 153 18.53 1.92 20.62
C ALA A 153 19.76 1.45 21.39
N LYS A 154 19.64 1.28 22.71
CA LYS A 154 20.71 0.76 23.59
C LYS A 154 20.65 -0.76 23.75
N THR A 155 19.61 -1.43 23.28
CA THR A 155 19.52 -2.89 23.38
C THR A 155 20.49 -3.55 22.41
N ASN A 156 20.95 -4.73 22.77
CA ASN A 156 21.78 -5.54 21.88
C ASN A 156 20.89 -6.07 20.75
N ILE A 157 20.97 -5.41 19.60
CA ILE A 157 20.17 -5.78 18.43
C ILE A 157 20.80 -7.03 17.81
N SER A 158 19.99 -8.02 17.49
CA SER A 158 20.43 -9.27 16.87
C SER A 158 21.23 -8.98 15.59
N GLU A 159 22.28 -9.77 15.32
CA GLU A 159 23.10 -9.73 14.11
C GLU A 159 22.31 -9.86 12.79
N ARG A 160 21.03 -10.24 12.87
CA ARG A 160 20.11 -10.29 11.72
C ARG A 160 19.74 -8.93 11.18
N PHE A 161 19.90 -7.87 12.00
CA PHE A 161 19.59 -6.49 11.60
C PHE A 161 20.87 -5.79 11.14
N ASP A 162 20.75 -5.03 10.08
CA ASP A 162 21.83 -4.17 9.61
C ASP A 162 21.87 -2.88 10.45
N THR A 163 22.71 -2.89 11.47
CA THR A 163 22.88 -1.74 12.37
C THR A 163 23.52 -0.52 11.69
N GLY A 164 24.17 -0.72 10.53
CA GLY A 164 24.74 0.37 9.73
C GLY A 164 23.68 1.18 8.96
N GLN A 165 22.48 0.62 8.78
CA GLN A 165 21.34 1.28 8.13
C GLN A 165 20.21 1.65 9.10
N THR A 166 20.53 1.71 10.38
CA THR A 166 19.56 2.14 11.40
C THR A 166 19.33 3.64 11.29
N ASP A 167 18.09 4.02 11.02
CA ASP A 167 17.67 5.41 10.86
C ASP A 167 16.93 5.93 12.09
N TYR A 168 17.32 7.15 12.51
CA TYR A 168 16.60 7.94 13.50
C TYR A 168 16.04 9.17 12.81
N GLN A 169 14.73 9.32 12.79
CA GLN A 169 14.07 10.44 12.14
C GLN A 169 13.22 11.23 13.15
N ASN A 170 12.89 12.47 12.80
CA ASN A 170 12.02 13.35 13.59
C ASN A 170 12.44 13.53 15.06
N GLY A 171 13.73 13.76 15.33
CA GLY A 171 14.18 14.01 16.71
C GLY A 171 14.03 12.81 17.65
N TRP A 172 14.22 11.58 17.18
CA TRP A 172 14.05 10.32 17.90
C TRP A 172 12.60 9.84 18.04
N GLU A 173 11.70 10.36 17.24
CA GLU A 173 10.32 9.90 17.21
C GLU A 173 10.11 8.65 16.35
N LEU A 174 11.08 8.31 15.52
CA LEU A 174 11.07 7.13 14.67
C LEU A 174 12.39 6.37 14.78
N PHE A 175 12.32 5.08 15.05
CA PHE A 175 13.43 4.15 15.01
C PHE A 175 13.15 3.06 13.97
N ARG A 176 14.05 2.89 13.01
CA ARG A 176 13.88 1.94 11.91
C ARG A 176 15.03 0.95 11.88
N LEU A 177 14.70 -0.33 11.91
CA LEU A 177 15.63 -1.44 11.74
C LEU A 177 15.50 -2.03 10.34
N HIS A 178 16.62 -2.21 9.67
CA HIS A 178 16.67 -2.83 8.36
C HIS A 178 17.23 -4.25 8.47
N THR A 179 16.70 -5.17 7.66
CA THR A 179 17.28 -6.48 7.43
C THR A 179 17.56 -6.66 5.94
N LYS A 180 18.33 -7.69 5.60
CA LYS A 180 18.59 -8.02 4.18
C LYS A 180 17.32 -8.45 3.43
N SER A 181 16.29 -8.92 4.14
CA SER A 181 15.08 -9.51 3.56
C SER A 181 13.82 -8.69 3.79
N PHE A 182 13.72 -7.93 4.88
CA PHE A 182 12.56 -7.08 5.20
C PHE A 182 12.95 -5.91 6.10
N GLN A 183 12.06 -4.94 6.17
CA GLN A 183 12.21 -3.74 6.99
C GLN A 183 11.17 -3.76 8.11
N ILE A 184 11.61 -3.45 9.33
CA ILE A 184 10.73 -3.19 10.48
C ILE A 184 10.74 -1.70 10.74
N VAL A 185 9.57 -1.09 10.80
CA VAL A 185 9.36 0.34 11.02
C VAL A 185 8.60 0.55 12.32
#